data_c2f9a2d1656783de0c80696f43a6f1c0
#
_entry.id   c2f9a2d1656783de0c80696f43a6f1c0
#
_cell.length_a   1.000
_cell.length_b   1.000
_cell.length_c   1.000
_cell.angle_alpha   90.00
_cell.angle_beta   90.00
_cell.angle_gamma   90.00
#
_symmetry.space_group_name_H-M   'P 1'
#
loop_
_entity.id
_entity.type
_entity.pdbx_description
1 polymer ?
#
loop_
_entity_poly.entity_id
_entity_poly.type
_entity_poly.pdbx_seq_one_letter_code
_entity_poly.pdbx_strand_id
1 'polypeptide(L)'
;MTARTLTEWNPEDASFWASTGRRIARRNLIFSIFAEHLGFSVWTLWSVVVVALPPALFPYTVDQKFWLVALPNLIGALMRLPYTFAVTRFGGRTWTALSALFLLIPLGALIFAVTTQPAYWVVLACAATAGFGGGNFASSMTNISFFYPEKEKGTALGLNAAGGNIGISTMQLFVPLVISAGLVYGGLMWLPLVLASAIGAYFFMNNLAVARAPFKAQFATVKRAHTWIMSFLYIGTFGSFLGYSAAFPLVLKLQFPNAPVWKLGATAMITLAFTGPLVGSLARPLGGWLSDKIGGARVTAACFLMMGIGSYGVVTATGAKNMALFLASFWLLFTAAGAGNGSTYRMIPAIFAAKSPDLATAKRESAATLGIAGAIGALGGFYLPRAISDSIKATGGIETAFTWFGVMYGACLAVTWWCYLRRRVLVERVPSLAHATV
;
A
#
# COMPACT_ATOMS: atom_id res chain seq x y z
N MET A 1 -12.52 32.85 6.82
CA MET A 1 -12.63 31.42 6.55
C MET A 1 -12.64 31.24 5.04
N THR A 2 -11.66 30.53 4.46
CA THR A 2 -11.68 30.17 3.04
C THR A 2 -12.94 29.36 2.72
N ALA A 3 -13.56 29.62 1.55
CA ALA A 3 -14.74 28.87 1.13
C ALA A 3 -14.51 27.36 1.22
N ARG A 4 -15.47 26.63 1.79
CA ARG A 4 -15.35 25.18 1.99
C ARG A 4 -15.31 24.39 0.67
N THR A 5 -15.94 24.95 -0.37
CA THR A 5 -15.86 24.45 -1.76
C THR A 5 -15.26 25.55 -2.62
N LEU A 6 -14.20 25.22 -3.33
CA LEU A 6 -13.52 26.10 -4.25
C LEU A 6 -14.15 25.90 -5.64
N THR A 7 -14.77 26.93 -6.16
CA THR A 7 -15.44 26.94 -7.50
C THR A 7 -14.42 27.21 -8.60
N GLU A 8 -13.42 28.04 -8.32
CA GLU A 8 -12.33 28.38 -9.22
C GLU A 8 -11.03 27.77 -8.72
N TRP A 9 -10.41 26.92 -9.53
CA TRP A 9 -9.14 26.26 -9.22
C TRP A 9 -8.35 26.04 -10.49
N ASN A 10 -7.27 26.80 -10.65
CA ASN A 10 -6.35 26.68 -11.79
C ASN A 10 -4.90 26.57 -11.30
N PRO A 11 -4.43 25.37 -10.94
CA PRO A 11 -3.06 25.18 -10.43
C PRO A 11 -1.98 25.42 -11.50
N GLU A 12 -2.34 25.40 -12.80
CA GLU A 12 -1.40 25.66 -13.90
C GLU A 12 -1.11 27.17 -14.09
N ASP A 13 -1.93 28.06 -13.55
CA ASP A 13 -1.64 29.49 -13.52
C ASP A 13 -0.57 29.78 -12.46
N ALA A 14 0.61 30.24 -12.92
CA ALA A 14 1.75 30.49 -12.06
C ALA A 14 1.49 31.58 -11.01
N SER A 15 0.69 32.62 -11.33
CA SER A 15 0.36 33.71 -10.40
C SER A 15 -0.60 33.25 -9.30
N PHE A 16 -1.64 32.52 -9.67
CA PHE A 16 -2.55 31.87 -8.74
C PHE A 16 -1.83 30.85 -7.86
N TRP A 17 -0.95 30.04 -8.45
CA TRP A 17 -0.20 29.03 -7.71
C TRP A 17 0.71 29.65 -6.67
N ALA A 18 1.47 30.68 -7.04
CA ALA A 18 2.41 31.36 -6.14
C ALA A 18 1.71 32.10 -5.00
N SER A 19 0.59 32.76 -5.28
CA SER A 19 -0.13 33.61 -4.29
C SER A 19 -1.01 32.80 -3.33
N THR A 20 -1.76 31.82 -3.84
CA THR A 20 -2.85 31.17 -3.10
C THR A 20 -2.86 29.65 -3.23
N GLY A 21 -2.69 29.12 -4.43
CA GLY A 21 -2.89 27.70 -4.76
C GLY A 21 -2.00 26.78 -3.95
N ARG A 22 -0.68 27.04 -3.92
CA ARG A 22 0.31 26.22 -3.20
C ARG A 22 -0.01 26.06 -1.71
N ARG A 23 -0.41 27.15 -1.03
CA ARG A 23 -0.76 27.10 0.40
C ARG A 23 -1.96 26.21 0.68
N ILE A 24 -3.00 26.34 -0.15
CA ILE A 24 -4.21 25.53 -0.03
C ILE A 24 -3.92 24.06 -0.34
N ALA A 25 -3.21 23.79 -1.44
CA ALA A 25 -2.82 22.43 -1.84
C ALA A 25 -1.99 21.74 -0.76
N ARG A 26 -0.98 22.42 -0.21
CA ARG A 26 -0.14 21.89 0.88
C ARG A 26 -0.95 21.54 2.12
N ARG A 27 -1.90 22.39 2.52
CA ARG A 27 -2.79 22.10 3.65
C ARG A 27 -3.62 20.85 3.40
N ASN A 28 -4.24 20.73 2.22
CA ASN A 28 -5.01 19.54 1.85
C ASN A 28 -4.12 18.29 1.81
N LEU A 29 -2.88 18.40 1.34
CA LEU A 29 -1.93 17.29 1.33
C LEU A 29 -1.59 16.81 2.74
N ILE A 30 -1.32 17.70 3.69
CA ILE A 30 -0.98 17.34 5.07
C ILE A 30 -2.10 16.52 5.71
N PHE A 31 -3.36 16.99 5.63
CA PHE A 31 -4.50 16.26 6.20
C PHE A 31 -4.80 14.96 5.42
N SER A 32 -4.54 14.94 4.12
CA SER A 32 -4.65 13.74 3.29
C SER A 32 -3.63 12.68 3.72
N ILE A 33 -2.36 13.06 3.90
CA ILE A 33 -1.30 12.18 4.42
C ILE A 33 -1.69 11.62 5.79
N PHE A 34 -2.19 12.47 6.69
CA PHE A 34 -2.56 12.05 8.04
C PHE A 34 -3.71 11.01 8.02
N ALA A 35 -4.76 11.28 7.23
CA ALA A 35 -5.87 10.34 7.08
C ALA A 35 -5.43 9.01 6.42
N GLU A 36 -4.55 9.07 5.42
CA GLU A 36 -4.02 7.90 4.75
C GLU A 36 -3.10 7.08 5.68
N HIS A 37 -2.26 7.75 6.46
CA HIS A 37 -1.41 7.14 7.48
C HIS A 37 -2.23 6.30 8.48
N LEU A 38 -3.30 6.88 9.02
CA LEU A 38 -4.22 6.17 9.92
C LEU A 38 -4.95 5.05 9.21
N GLY A 39 -5.35 5.26 7.94
CA GLY A 39 -5.95 4.22 7.10
C GLY A 39 -5.06 2.99 7.00
N PHE A 40 -3.77 3.16 6.65
CA PHE A 40 -2.81 2.06 6.57
C PHE A 40 -2.49 1.42 7.93
N SER A 41 -2.41 2.23 8.99
CA SER A 41 -2.20 1.73 10.36
C SER A 41 -3.33 0.79 10.79
N VAL A 42 -4.57 1.22 10.62
CA VAL A 42 -5.74 0.40 11.00
C VAL A 42 -5.93 -0.79 10.06
N TRP A 43 -5.66 -0.61 8.76
CA TRP A 43 -5.77 -1.68 7.77
C TRP A 43 -4.92 -2.89 8.11
N THR A 44 -3.68 -2.65 8.57
CA THR A 44 -2.71 -3.71 8.85
C THR A 44 -2.61 -4.08 10.33
N LEU A 45 -3.48 -3.54 11.18
CA LEU A 45 -3.45 -3.69 12.65
C LEU A 45 -3.43 -5.16 13.11
N TRP A 46 -4.18 -6.02 12.42
CA TRP A 46 -4.23 -7.45 12.74
C TRP A 46 -2.90 -8.17 12.52
N SER A 47 -1.96 -7.62 11.74
CA SER A 47 -0.63 -8.21 11.57
C SER A 47 0.18 -8.30 12.87
N VAL A 48 -0.05 -7.36 13.79
CA VAL A 48 0.59 -7.33 15.11
C VAL A 48 -0.29 -7.98 16.17
N VAL A 49 -1.60 -7.74 16.12
CA VAL A 49 -2.55 -8.29 17.09
C VAL A 49 -2.48 -9.81 17.12
N VAL A 50 -2.46 -10.50 15.97
CA VAL A 50 -2.41 -11.97 15.91
C VAL A 50 -1.18 -12.58 16.57
N VAL A 51 -0.06 -11.85 16.61
CA VAL A 51 1.18 -12.29 17.27
C VAL A 51 1.06 -12.19 18.79
N ALA A 52 0.26 -11.27 19.27
CA ALA A 52 0.06 -10.98 20.68
C ALA A 52 -1.14 -11.75 21.31
N LEU A 53 -1.99 -12.40 20.51
CA LEU A 53 -3.13 -13.18 21.02
C LEU A 53 -2.66 -14.32 21.93
N PRO A 54 -3.09 -14.35 23.22
CA PRO A 54 -2.76 -15.43 24.14
C PRO A 54 -3.39 -16.75 23.67
N PRO A 55 -2.60 -17.84 23.53
CA PRO A 55 -3.14 -19.14 23.07
C PRO A 55 -4.25 -19.72 23.96
N ALA A 56 -4.23 -19.41 25.26
CA ALA A 56 -5.26 -19.87 26.20
C ALA A 56 -6.64 -19.26 25.91
N LEU A 57 -6.69 -18.02 25.41
CA LEU A 57 -7.94 -17.32 25.11
C LEU A 57 -8.31 -17.42 23.61
N PHE A 58 -7.30 -17.56 22.76
CA PHE A 58 -7.43 -17.61 21.30
C PHE A 58 -6.65 -18.82 20.74
N PRO A 59 -7.19 -20.05 20.88
CA PRO A 59 -6.50 -21.29 20.47
C PRO A 59 -6.50 -21.44 18.93
N TYR A 60 -6.05 -20.40 18.22
CA TYR A 60 -6.07 -20.37 16.76
C TYR A 60 -4.87 -21.08 16.17
N THR A 61 -5.12 -21.89 15.16
CA THR A 61 -4.08 -22.52 14.34
C THR A 61 -3.28 -21.44 13.57
N VAL A 62 -2.11 -21.82 13.09
CA VAL A 62 -1.28 -20.94 12.26
C VAL A 62 -2.07 -20.44 11.04
N ASP A 63 -2.81 -21.32 10.38
CA ASP A 63 -3.66 -20.95 9.24
C ASP A 63 -4.74 -19.92 9.61
N GLN A 64 -5.44 -20.14 10.70
CA GLN A 64 -6.44 -19.18 11.19
C GLN A 64 -5.83 -17.80 11.47
N LYS A 65 -4.61 -17.74 12.01
CA LYS A 65 -3.87 -16.48 12.21
C LYS A 65 -3.54 -15.80 10.88
N PHE A 66 -3.12 -16.56 9.87
CA PHE A 66 -2.89 -16.01 8.52
C PHE A 66 -4.17 -15.52 7.84
N TRP A 67 -5.32 -16.14 8.10
CA TRP A 67 -6.60 -15.61 7.64
C TRP A 67 -6.95 -14.26 8.27
N LEU A 68 -6.72 -14.08 9.57
CA LEU A 68 -6.92 -12.80 10.26
C LEU A 68 -6.04 -11.68 9.71
N VAL A 69 -4.87 -12.03 9.17
CA VAL A 69 -3.93 -11.09 8.53
C VAL A 69 -4.29 -10.83 7.07
N ALA A 70 -4.71 -11.86 6.33
CA ALA A 70 -4.93 -11.79 4.90
C ALA A 70 -6.27 -11.14 4.53
N LEU A 71 -7.37 -11.51 5.21
CA LEU A 71 -8.72 -11.06 4.85
C LEU A 71 -8.90 -9.53 4.89
N PRO A 72 -8.35 -8.77 5.85
CA PRO A 72 -8.35 -7.32 5.80
C PRO A 72 -7.77 -6.75 4.52
N ASN A 73 -6.72 -7.38 3.97
CA ASN A 73 -6.07 -6.93 2.74
C ASN A 73 -6.94 -7.18 1.51
N LEU A 74 -7.68 -8.28 1.45
CA LEU A 74 -8.65 -8.55 0.40
C LEU A 74 -9.76 -7.49 0.41
N ILE A 75 -10.37 -7.26 1.58
CA ILE A 75 -11.43 -6.25 1.71
C ILE A 75 -10.90 -4.85 1.37
N GLY A 76 -9.68 -4.52 1.83
CA GLY A 76 -9.05 -3.23 1.51
C GLY A 76 -8.80 -3.03 0.03
N ALA A 77 -8.37 -4.07 -0.68
CA ALA A 77 -8.20 -4.02 -2.14
C ALA A 77 -9.54 -3.75 -2.84
N LEU A 78 -10.62 -4.43 -2.43
CA LEU A 78 -11.96 -4.23 -2.96
C LEU A 78 -12.51 -2.83 -2.64
N MET A 79 -12.27 -2.31 -1.44
CA MET A 79 -12.71 -0.97 -1.03
C MET A 79 -12.06 0.16 -1.84
N ARG A 80 -10.90 -0.07 -2.47
CA ARG A 80 -10.27 0.94 -3.34
C ARG A 80 -11.17 1.38 -4.50
N LEU A 81 -11.97 0.47 -5.05
CA LEU A 81 -12.87 0.81 -6.16
C LEU A 81 -13.91 1.85 -5.75
N PRO A 82 -14.81 1.61 -4.77
CA PRO A 82 -15.78 2.62 -4.37
C PRO A 82 -15.15 3.90 -3.83
N TYR A 83 -14.01 3.84 -3.14
CA TYR A 83 -13.32 5.00 -2.59
C TYR A 83 -12.74 5.90 -3.69
N THR A 84 -12.28 5.35 -4.81
CA THR A 84 -11.81 6.15 -5.96
C THR A 84 -12.91 7.06 -6.48
N PHE A 85 -14.16 6.57 -6.53
CA PHE A 85 -15.30 7.33 -7.03
C PHE A 85 -15.93 8.25 -5.99
N ALA A 86 -15.74 7.98 -4.73
CA ALA A 86 -16.35 8.73 -3.65
C ALA A 86 -15.88 10.21 -3.61
N VAL A 87 -14.61 10.47 -3.95
CA VAL A 87 -14.06 11.83 -4.00
C VAL A 87 -14.79 12.70 -5.04
N THR A 88 -15.07 12.13 -6.22
CA THR A 88 -15.75 12.88 -7.29
C THR A 88 -17.23 13.11 -7.01
N ARG A 89 -17.85 12.29 -6.16
CA ARG A 89 -19.26 12.39 -5.77
C ARG A 89 -19.49 13.27 -4.54
N PHE A 90 -18.69 13.08 -3.49
CA PHE A 90 -18.87 13.72 -2.18
C PHE A 90 -17.94 14.91 -1.94
N GLY A 91 -16.90 15.04 -2.77
CA GLY A 91 -15.79 15.97 -2.57
C GLY A 91 -14.71 15.43 -1.64
N GLY A 92 -13.47 15.85 -1.89
CA GLY A 92 -12.29 15.30 -1.21
C GLY A 92 -12.29 15.56 0.30
N ARG A 93 -12.64 16.77 0.74
CA ARG A 93 -12.77 17.14 2.15
C ARG A 93 -13.78 16.25 2.88
N THR A 94 -15.01 16.20 2.32
CA THR A 94 -16.11 15.46 2.94
C THR A 94 -15.80 13.98 3.00
N TRP A 95 -15.26 13.42 1.92
CA TRP A 95 -14.91 12.00 1.87
C TRP A 95 -13.77 11.66 2.81
N THR A 96 -12.71 12.48 2.90
CA THR A 96 -11.61 12.25 3.83
C THR A 96 -12.08 12.22 5.28
N ALA A 97 -12.99 13.15 5.67
CA ALA A 97 -13.57 13.14 7.01
C ALA A 97 -14.43 11.88 7.27
N LEU A 98 -15.29 11.49 6.33
CA LEU A 98 -16.13 10.30 6.45
C LEU A 98 -15.31 9.01 6.47
N SER A 99 -14.32 8.87 5.58
CA SER A 99 -13.47 7.68 5.53
C SER A 99 -12.58 7.53 6.77
N ALA A 100 -12.17 8.65 7.38
CA ALA A 100 -11.54 8.61 8.69
C ALA A 100 -12.51 8.09 9.77
N LEU A 101 -13.75 8.57 9.81
CA LEU A 101 -14.76 8.07 10.77
C LEU A 101 -15.09 6.58 10.56
N PHE A 102 -15.05 6.08 9.32
CA PHE A 102 -15.23 4.65 9.06
C PHE A 102 -14.17 3.77 9.73
N LEU A 103 -12.99 4.30 10.07
CA LEU A 103 -11.99 3.56 10.83
C LEU A 103 -12.42 3.27 12.28
N LEU A 104 -13.41 3.97 12.81
CA LEU A 104 -13.99 3.63 14.13
C LEU A 104 -14.65 2.24 14.13
N ILE A 105 -15.14 1.77 12.98
CA ILE A 105 -15.77 0.46 12.84
C ILE A 105 -14.75 -0.66 13.13
N PRO A 106 -13.61 -0.77 12.41
CA PRO A 106 -12.62 -1.81 12.70
C PRO A 106 -11.97 -1.66 14.07
N LEU A 107 -11.83 -0.45 14.61
CA LEU A 107 -11.30 -0.25 15.96
C LEU A 107 -12.28 -0.76 17.01
N GLY A 108 -13.57 -0.44 16.90
CA GLY A 108 -14.62 -0.99 17.75
C GLY A 108 -14.75 -2.51 17.61
N ALA A 109 -14.66 -3.03 16.39
CA ALA A 109 -14.68 -4.46 16.11
C ALA A 109 -13.49 -5.20 16.75
N LEU A 110 -12.28 -4.61 16.70
CA LEU A 110 -11.11 -5.17 17.38
C LEU A 110 -11.31 -5.17 18.90
N ILE A 111 -11.72 -4.03 19.48
CA ILE A 111 -11.99 -3.92 20.92
C ILE A 111 -13.03 -4.98 21.34
N PHE A 112 -14.12 -5.10 20.61
CA PHE A 112 -15.14 -6.14 20.85
C PHE A 112 -14.52 -7.54 20.79
N ALA A 113 -13.78 -7.87 19.73
CA ALA A 113 -13.20 -9.21 19.55
C ALA A 113 -12.26 -9.61 20.69
N VAL A 114 -11.40 -8.68 21.17
CA VAL A 114 -10.41 -9.00 22.21
C VAL A 114 -10.99 -8.98 23.62
N THR A 115 -12.12 -8.28 23.85
CA THR A 115 -12.77 -8.23 25.15
C THR A 115 -13.79 -9.35 25.37
N THR A 116 -14.56 -9.70 24.32
CA THR A 116 -15.63 -10.71 24.43
C THR A 116 -15.20 -12.10 24.02
N GLN A 117 -14.05 -12.23 23.31
CA GLN A 117 -13.48 -13.50 22.86
C GLN A 117 -14.51 -14.41 22.14
N PRO A 118 -15.21 -13.88 21.12
CA PRO A 118 -16.27 -14.61 20.45
C PRO A 118 -15.71 -15.74 19.60
N ALA A 119 -16.58 -16.56 19.01
CA ALA A 119 -16.17 -17.62 18.08
C ALA A 119 -15.27 -17.09 16.95
N TYR A 120 -14.33 -17.91 16.49
CA TYR A 120 -13.31 -17.52 15.49
C TYR A 120 -13.87 -16.79 14.27
N TRP A 121 -15.00 -17.25 13.71
CA TRP A 121 -15.60 -16.63 12.52
C TRP A 121 -16.09 -15.19 12.77
N VAL A 122 -16.49 -14.87 14.03
CA VAL A 122 -16.83 -13.49 14.43
C VAL A 122 -15.57 -12.64 14.49
N VAL A 123 -14.49 -13.17 15.09
CA VAL A 123 -13.18 -12.50 15.11
C VAL A 123 -12.66 -12.26 13.67
N LEU A 124 -12.84 -13.22 12.78
CA LEU A 124 -12.48 -13.09 11.37
C LEU A 124 -13.30 -12.00 10.66
N ALA A 125 -14.60 -11.91 10.94
CA ALA A 125 -15.46 -10.84 10.43
C ALA A 125 -15.03 -9.46 11.01
N CYS A 126 -14.70 -9.38 12.29
CA CYS A 126 -14.13 -8.18 12.90
C CYS A 126 -12.83 -7.78 12.22
N ALA A 127 -11.92 -8.73 11.94
CA ALA A 127 -10.68 -8.46 11.24
C ALA A 127 -10.92 -7.93 9.82
N ALA A 128 -11.88 -8.50 9.09
CA ALA A 128 -12.24 -8.07 7.74
C ALA A 128 -12.59 -6.57 7.66
N THR A 129 -13.23 -6.02 8.70
CA THR A 129 -13.59 -4.59 8.74
C THR A 129 -12.38 -3.66 8.68
N ALA A 130 -11.19 -4.12 9.09
CA ALA A 130 -9.96 -3.32 8.97
C ALA A 130 -9.65 -2.94 7.52
N GLY A 131 -10.19 -3.68 6.55
CA GLY A 131 -10.11 -3.35 5.13
C GLY A 131 -10.68 -1.99 4.75
N PHE A 132 -11.56 -1.37 5.56
CA PHE A 132 -12.00 0.01 5.31
C PHE A 132 -10.84 1.00 5.22
N GLY A 133 -9.75 0.77 5.97
CA GLY A 133 -8.54 1.58 5.90
C GLY A 133 -7.82 1.50 4.55
N GLY A 134 -7.90 0.35 3.85
CA GLY A 134 -7.23 0.13 2.57
C GLY A 134 -7.77 0.98 1.42
N GLY A 135 -9.03 1.43 1.50
CA GLY A 135 -9.65 2.32 0.53
C GLY A 135 -9.08 3.75 0.55
N ASN A 136 -8.59 4.21 1.70
CA ASN A 136 -8.12 5.59 1.89
C ASN A 136 -7.02 5.98 0.90
N PHE A 137 -6.14 5.06 0.53
CA PHE A 137 -5.11 5.32 -0.49
C PHE A 137 -5.71 5.81 -1.82
N ALA A 138 -6.73 5.11 -2.32
CA ALA A 138 -7.31 5.43 -3.62
C ALA A 138 -8.00 6.79 -3.62
N SER A 139 -8.78 7.10 -2.59
CA SER A 139 -9.46 8.39 -2.45
C SER A 139 -8.47 9.55 -2.21
N SER A 140 -7.46 9.32 -1.38
CA SER A 140 -6.42 10.30 -1.05
C SER A 140 -5.62 10.69 -2.30
N MET A 141 -5.12 9.70 -3.05
CA MET A 141 -4.37 9.93 -4.30
C MET A 141 -5.23 10.66 -5.34
N THR A 142 -6.48 10.24 -5.50
CA THR A 142 -7.42 10.91 -6.42
C THR A 142 -7.64 12.36 -6.01
N ASN A 143 -7.91 12.63 -4.73
CA ASN A 143 -8.14 13.98 -4.24
C ASN A 143 -6.94 14.90 -4.48
N ILE A 144 -5.75 14.48 -4.06
CA ILE A 144 -4.53 15.31 -4.16
C ILE A 144 -4.12 15.55 -5.62
N SER A 145 -4.41 14.62 -6.53
CA SER A 145 -4.12 14.80 -7.96
C SER A 145 -4.80 16.02 -8.58
N PHE A 146 -5.93 16.47 -8.04
CA PHE A 146 -6.66 17.66 -8.51
C PHE A 146 -6.11 18.98 -7.94
N PHE A 147 -5.38 18.92 -6.83
CA PHE A 147 -4.87 20.13 -6.18
C PHE A 147 -3.57 20.65 -6.77
N TYR A 148 -2.74 19.79 -7.39
CA TYR A 148 -1.38 20.14 -7.79
C TYR A 148 -1.23 20.31 -9.31
N PRO A 149 -0.40 21.29 -9.76
CA PRO A 149 -0.03 21.41 -11.17
C PRO A 149 0.78 20.20 -11.60
N GLU A 150 0.79 19.91 -12.91
CA GLU A 150 1.49 18.73 -13.47
C GLU A 150 2.96 18.67 -13.05
N LYS A 151 3.64 19.82 -13.01
CA LYS A 151 5.05 19.92 -12.61
C LYS A 151 5.33 19.42 -11.19
N GLU A 152 4.42 19.64 -10.24
CA GLU A 152 4.61 19.30 -8.82
C GLU A 152 3.77 18.07 -8.38
N LYS A 153 2.85 17.61 -9.22
CA LYS A 153 1.90 16.53 -8.93
C LYS A 153 2.58 15.22 -8.54
N GLY A 154 3.61 14.81 -9.28
CA GLY A 154 4.34 13.58 -9.00
C GLY A 154 4.96 13.58 -7.60
N THR A 155 5.58 14.69 -7.19
CA THR A 155 6.15 14.86 -5.85
C THR A 155 5.08 14.82 -4.76
N ALA A 156 3.96 15.53 -4.97
CA ALA A 156 2.86 15.56 -4.00
C ALA A 156 2.23 14.18 -3.80
N LEU A 157 1.96 13.45 -4.88
CA LEU A 157 1.42 12.09 -4.84
C LEU A 157 2.43 11.10 -4.24
N GLY A 158 3.73 11.28 -4.53
CA GLY A 158 4.80 10.49 -3.94
C GLY A 158 4.88 10.66 -2.42
N LEU A 159 4.82 11.90 -1.92
CA LEU A 159 4.80 12.21 -0.50
C LEU A 159 3.54 11.67 0.19
N ASN A 160 2.38 11.84 -0.45
CA ASN A 160 1.12 11.31 0.06
C ASN A 160 1.19 9.80 0.25
N ALA A 161 1.59 9.08 -0.77
CA ALA A 161 1.70 7.63 -0.74
C ALA A 161 2.78 7.10 0.23
N ALA A 162 3.93 7.79 0.36
CA ALA A 162 4.97 7.43 1.33
C ALA A 162 4.47 7.63 2.76
N GLY A 163 3.80 8.76 3.02
CA GLY A 163 3.22 9.07 4.33
C GLY A 163 2.16 8.07 4.77
N GLY A 164 1.33 7.59 3.83
CA GLY A 164 0.39 6.50 4.08
C GLY A 164 1.11 5.18 4.41
N ASN A 165 2.04 4.76 3.57
CA ASN A 165 2.77 3.50 3.76
C ASN A 165 3.54 3.44 5.10
N ILE A 166 4.11 4.56 5.56
CA ILE A 166 4.78 4.66 6.87
C ILE A 166 3.82 4.31 8.01
N GLY A 167 2.51 4.50 7.85
CA GLY A 167 1.50 4.10 8.82
C GLY A 167 1.59 2.63 9.24
N ILE A 168 2.02 1.74 8.33
CA ILE A 168 2.22 0.32 8.66
C ILE A 168 3.35 0.16 9.67
N SER A 169 4.51 0.78 9.42
CA SER A 169 5.64 0.66 10.34
C SER A 169 5.39 1.40 11.66
N THR A 170 4.69 2.54 11.62
CA THR A 170 4.24 3.24 12.84
C THR A 170 3.37 2.33 13.70
N MET A 171 2.40 1.67 13.10
CA MET A 171 1.54 0.71 13.80
C MET A 171 2.34 -0.46 14.36
N GLN A 172 3.23 -1.07 13.57
CA GLN A 172 4.06 -2.19 14.02
C GLN A 172 5.09 -1.82 15.09
N LEU A 173 5.47 -0.55 15.18
CA LEU A 173 6.34 -0.02 16.24
C LEU A 173 5.56 0.27 17.53
N PHE A 174 4.46 1.01 17.45
CA PHE A 174 3.78 1.54 18.63
C PHE A 174 2.74 0.60 19.24
N VAL A 175 2.03 -0.20 18.41
CA VAL A 175 0.99 -1.08 18.92
C VAL A 175 1.53 -2.14 19.90
N PRO A 176 2.69 -2.79 19.66
CA PRO A 176 3.26 -3.73 20.63
C PRO A 176 3.52 -3.12 22.01
N LEU A 177 3.84 -1.82 22.06
CA LEU A 177 4.08 -1.10 23.34
C LEU A 177 2.81 -1.00 24.19
N VAL A 178 1.68 -0.68 23.58
CA VAL A 178 0.41 -0.51 24.30
C VAL A 178 -0.33 -1.82 24.57
N ILE A 179 -0.21 -2.79 23.66
CA ILE A 179 -0.79 -4.13 23.83
C ILE A 179 -0.22 -4.84 25.06
N SER A 180 1.00 -4.53 25.48
CA SER A 180 1.60 -5.09 26.69
C SER A 180 0.81 -4.76 27.96
N ALA A 181 0.07 -3.65 27.97
CA ALA A 181 -0.84 -3.28 29.05
C ALA A 181 -2.25 -3.92 28.90
N GLY A 182 -2.55 -4.45 27.71
CA GLY A 182 -3.81 -5.12 27.38
C GLY A 182 -4.16 -5.01 25.90
N LEU A 183 -4.67 -6.09 25.31
CA LEU A 183 -4.99 -6.14 23.87
C LEU A 183 -5.94 -5.01 23.41
N VAL A 184 -6.83 -4.58 24.28
CA VAL A 184 -7.82 -3.51 24.02
C VAL A 184 -7.14 -2.18 23.64
N TYR A 185 -5.97 -1.90 24.22
CA TYR A 185 -5.23 -0.66 23.94
C TYR A 185 -4.69 -0.60 22.51
N GLY A 186 -4.51 -1.75 21.85
CA GLY A 186 -4.18 -1.81 20.43
C GLY A 186 -5.23 -1.14 19.53
N GLY A 187 -6.51 -1.15 19.95
CA GLY A 187 -7.59 -0.42 19.29
C GLY A 187 -7.80 0.99 19.85
N LEU A 188 -7.81 1.14 21.17
CA LEU A 188 -8.13 2.40 21.85
C LEU A 188 -7.18 3.54 21.50
N MET A 189 -5.88 3.26 21.33
CA MET A 189 -4.87 4.29 21.01
C MET A 189 -5.16 5.08 19.75
N TRP A 190 -5.86 4.47 18.78
CA TRP A 190 -6.15 5.09 17.49
C TRP A 190 -7.39 5.98 17.50
N LEU A 191 -8.32 5.79 18.45
CA LEU A 191 -9.58 6.53 18.50
C LEU A 191 -9.39 8.05 18.51
N PRO A 192 -8.55 8.64 19.41
CA PRO A 192 -8.35 10.09 19.41
C PRO A 192 -7.69 10.61 18.12
N LEU A 193 -6.79 9.82 17.52
CA LEU A 193 -6.11 10.20 16.27
C LEU A 193 -7.07 10.16 15.08
N VAL A 194 -7.94 9.17 15.00
CA VAL A 194 -8.99 9.04 13.97
C VAL A 194 -9.97 10.20 14.08
N LEU A 195 -10.43 10.53 15.28
CA LEU A 195 -11.31 11.68 15.51
C LEU A 195 -10.61 13.01 15.14
N ALA A 196 -9.34 13.18 15.55
CA ALA A 196 -8.56 14.35 15.17
C ALA A 196 -8.40 14.47 13.65
N SER A 197 -8.18 13.35 12.94
CA SER A 197 -8.10 13.31 11.48
C SER A 197 -9.43 13.72 10.83
N ALA A 198 -10.55 13.16 11.28
CA ALA A 198 -11.88 13.48 10.76
C ALA A 198 -12.23 14.96 10.99
N ILE A 199 -12.01 15.46 12.20
CA ILE A 199 -12.24 16.87 12.56
C ILE A 199 -11.31 17.76 11.75
N GLY A 200 -10.01 17.45 11.67
CA GLY A 200 -9.04 18.21 10.90
C GLY A 200 -9.37 18.26 9.42
N ALA A 201 -9.74 17.14 8.80
CA ALA A 201 -10.18 17.10 7.42
C ALA A 201 -11.44 17.95 7.21
N TYR A 202 -12.43 17.84 8.10
CA TYR A 202 -13.68 18.58 8.01
C TYR A 202 -13.49 20.10 8.12
N PHE A 203 -12.60 20.60 8.97
CA PHE A 203 -12.43 22.03 9.21
C PHE A 203 -11.36 22.67 8.32
N PHE A 204 -10.31 21.94 7.94
CA PHE A 204 -9.13 22.52 7.28
C PHE A 204 -8.97 22.13 5.81
N MET A 205 -9.59 21.04 5.33
CA MET A 205 -9.56 20.70 3.91
C MET A 205 -10.61 21.44 3.09
N ASN A 206 -10.47 21.39 1.78
CA ASN A 206 -11.39 21.97 0.81
C ASN A 206 -11.95 20.92 -0.15
N ASN A 207 -13.17 21.14 -0.62
CA ASN A 207 -13.70 20.47 -1.81
C ASN A 207 -13.33 21.27 -3.06
N LEU A 208 -13.11 20.59 -4.19
CA LEU A 208 -12.96 21.22 -5.51
C LEU A 208 -14.19 20.95 -6.36
N ALA A 209 -14.84 22.00 -6.86
CA ALA A 209 -16.00 21.85 -7.75
C ALA A 209 -15.61 21.20 -9.10
N VAL A 210 -14.38 21.41 -9.54
CA VAL A 210 -13.84 20.88 -10.81
C VAL A 210 -13.45 19.40 -10.73
N ALA A 211 -13.40 18.80 -9.54
CA ALA A 211 -12.99 17.39 -9.35
C ALA A 211 -14.12 16.40 -9.71
N ARG A 212 -14.75 16.58 -10.88
CA ARG A 212 -15.82 15.71 -11.37
C ARG A 212 -15.34 14.98 -12.62
N ALA A 213 -14.88 13.73 -12.45
CA ALA A 213 -14.53 12.87 -13.58
C ALA A 213 -15.73 11.96 -13.94
N PRO A 214 -16.10 11.83 -15.22
CA PRO A 214 -17.20 10.95 -15.62
C PRO A 214 -16.78 9.47 -15.42
N PHE A 215 -17.57 8.74 -14.63
CA PHE A 215 -17.36 7.33 -14.28
C PHE A 215 -17.13 6.41 -15.50
N LYS A 216 -17.95 6.59 -16.57
CA LYS A 216 -17.83 5.79 -17.79
C LYS A 216 -16.47 5.89 -18.48
N ALA A 217 -15.81 7.05 -18.41
CA ALA A 217 -14.52 7.25 -19.05
C ALA A 217 -13.37 6.48 -18.37
N GLN A 218 -13.51 6.18 -17.08
CA GLN A 218 -12.51 5.41 -16.34
C GLN A 218 -12.55 3.91 -16.70
N PHE A 219 -13.73 3.37 -17.01
CA PHE A 219 -13.85 1.96 -17.44
C PHE A 219 -13.33 1.71 -18.86
N ALA A 220 -13.18 2.73 -19.69
CA ALA A 220 -12.64 2.56 -21.04
C ALA A 220 -11.20 1.98 -21.02
N THR A 221 -10.42 2.26 -19.97
CA THR A 221 -9.05 1.78 -19.83
C THR A 221 -8.93 0.28 -19.54
N VAL A 222 -10.01 -0.37 -19.09
CA VAL A 222 -10.05 -1.85 -18.92
C VAL A 222 -9.80 -2.58 -20.25
N LYS A 223 -10.10 -1.93 -21.39
CA LYS A 223 -9.81 -2.48 -22.73
C LYS A 223 -8.35 -2.35 -23.16
N ARG A 224 -7.56 -1.56 -22.44
CA ARG A 224 -6.14 -1.34 -22.77
C ARG A 224 -5.26 -2.45 -22.18
N ALA A 225 -4.49 -3.14 -23.01
CA ALA A 225 -3.58 -4.22 -22.56
C ALA A 225 -2.59 -3.74 -21.49
N HIS A 226 -2.07 -2.52 -21.61
CA HIS A 226 -1.12 -1.96 -20.64
C HIS A 226 -1.72 -1.74 -19.26
N THR A 227 -3.04 -1.60 -19.12
CA THR A 227 -3.72 -1.57 -17.82
C THR A 227 -3.52 -2.90 -17.06
N TRP A 228 -3.67 -4.03 -17.74
CA TRP A 228 -3.51 -5.35 -17.16
C TRP A 228 -2.04 -5.71 -16.92
N ILE A 229 -1.15 -5.34 -17.84
CA ILE A 229 0.30 -5.53 -17.68
C ILE A 229 0.78 -4.76 -16.45
N MET A 230 0.41 -3.48 -16.31
CA MET A 230 0.80 -2.68 -15.15
C MET A 230 0.15 -3.17 -13.86
N SER A 231 -1.10 -3.66 -13.90
CA SER A 231 -1.74 -4.30 -12.76
C SER A 231 -0.99 -5.54 -12.28
N PHE A 232 -0.56 -6.39 -13.22
CA PHE A 232 0.26 -7.57 -12.90
C PHE A 232 1.61 -7.18 -12.27
N LEU A 233 2.33 -6.23 -12.86
CA LEU A 233 3.60 -5.74 -12.31
C LEU A 233 3.39 -5.08 -10.93
N TYR A 234 2.24 -4.44 -10.72
CA TYR A 234 1.93 -3.80 -9.46
C TYR A 234 1.55 -4.79 -8.35
N ILE A 235 1.02 -5.98 -8.70
CA ILE A 235 0.94 -7.12 -7.76
C ILE A 235 2.35 -7.49 -7.30
N GLY A 236 3.30 -7.60 -8.25
CA GLY A 236 4.69 -7.93 -7.96
C GLY A 236 5.37 -6.92 -7.02
N THR A 237 5.12 -5.62 -7.16
CA THR A 237 5.75 -4.58 -6.34
C THR A 237 4.91 -4.20 -5.12
N PHE A 238 3.79 -3.51 -5.32
CA PHE A 238 2.94 -3.05 -4.22
C PHE A 238 2.27 -4.19 -3.46
N GLY A 239 1.81 -5.21 -4.20
CA GLY A 239 1.23 -6.39 -3.58
C GLY A 239 2.20 -7.13 -2.67
N SER A 240 3.46 -7.25 -3.10
CA SER A 240 4.52 -7.83 -2.27
C SER A 240 4.83 -6.96 -1.04
N PHE A 241 4.91 -5.64 -1.21
CA PHE A 241 5.09 -4.73 -0.08
C PHE A 241 3.99 -4.92 0.98
N LEU A 242 2.72 -4.94 0.57
CA LEU A 242 1.59 -5.16 1.49
C LEU A 242 1.59 -6.56 2.09
N GLY A 243 1.81 -7.59 1.25
CA GLY A 243 1.77 -8.98 1.69
C GLY A 243 2.86 -9.29 2.70
N TYR A 244 4.08 -8.83 2.44
CA TYR A 244 5.17 -8.95 3.41
C TYR A 244 4.90 -8.11 4.66
N SER A 245 4.45 -6.86 4.52
CA SER A 245 4.11 -6.03 5.68
C SER A 245 3.09 -6.70 6.59
N ALA A 246 2.08 -7.34 6.01
CA ALA A 246 1.04 -8.04 6.76
C ALA A 246 1.55 -9.33 7.41
N ALA A 247 2.35 -10.13 6.68
CA ALA A 247 2.80 -11.45 7.16
C ALA A 247 4.04 -11.39 8.05
N PHE A 248 4.92 -10.40 7.88
CA PHE A 248 6.26 -10.40 8.46
C PHE A 248 6.30 -10.53 10.00
N PRO A 249 5.43 -9.84 10.79
CA PRO A 249 5.42 -10.04 12.24
C PRO A 249 5.17 -11.50 12.65
N LEU A 250 4.20 -12.16 11.99
CA LEU A 250 3.85 -13.54 12.28
C LEU A 250 4.93 -14.51 11.77
N VAL A 251 5.46 -14.30 10.57
CA VAL A 251 6.54 -15.12 9.99
C VAL A 251 7.81 -15.02 10.84
N LEU A 252 8.20 -13.81 11.28
CA LEU A 252 9.35 -13.61 12.16
C LEU A 252 9.17 -14.38 13.47
N LYS A 253 7.99 -14.32 14.08
CA LYS A 253 7.67 -15.05 15.31
C LYS A 253 7.72 -16.58 15.14
N LEU A 254 7.24 -17.08 14.00
CA LEU A 254 7.23 -18.53 13.72
C LEU A 254 8.62 -19.08 13.39
N GLN A 255 9.41 -18.35 12.60
CA GLN A 255 10.73 -18.81 12.17
C GLN A 255 11.81 -18.59 13.24
N PHE A 256 11.70 -17.51 14.00
CA PHE A 256 12.66 -17.11 15.03
C PHE A 256 11.93 -16.72 16.32
N PRO A 257 11.39 -17.71 17.09
CA PRO A 257 10.66 -17.45 18.33
C PRO A 257 11.46 -16.64 19.37
N ASN A 258 12.79 -16.80 19.35
CA ASN A 258 13.72 -16.12 20.24
C ASN A 258 14.38 -14.89 19.61
N ALA A 259 13.77 -14.33 18.53
CA ALA A 259 14.28 -13.11 17.92
C ALA A 259 14.45 -11.99 18.96
N PRO A 260 15.52 -11.18 18.87
CA PRO A 260 15.72 -10.07 19.79
C PRO A 260 14.52 -9.13 19.78
N VAL A 261 14.10 -8.75 20.97
CA VAL A 261 13.08 -7.71 21.17
C VAL A 261 13.69 -6.63 22.03
N TRP A 262 13.41 -5.37 21.70
CA TRP A 262 13.76 -4.28 22.59
C TRP A 262 12.70 -4.16 23.68
N LYS A 263 13.13 -4.33 24.92
CA LYS A 263 12.26 -4.13 26.08
C LYS A 263 12.21 -2.65 26.44
N LEU A 264 11.04 -2.10 26.46
CA LEU A 264 10.79 -0.76 26.97
C LEU A 264 9.99 -0.88 28.28
N GLY A 265 10.68 -0.72 29.42
CA GLY A 265 10.10 -1.04 30.73
C GLY A 265 9.95 -2.54 30.99
N ALA A 266 9.05 -2.92 31.89
CA ALA A 266 8.91 -4.29 32.35
C ALA A 266 8.22 -5.22 31.32
N THR A 267 7.32 -4.70 30.50
CA THR A 267 6.38 -5.49 29.69
C THR A 267 6.35 -5.16 28.22
N ALA A 268 6.70 -3.93 27.82
CA ALA A 268 6.60 -3.49 26.43
C ALA A 268 7.76 -4.05 25.59
N MET A 269 7.44 -4.64 24.44
CA MET A 269 8.41 -5.27 23.55
C MET A 269 8.27 -4.70 22.13
N ILE A 270 9.37 -4.20 21.57
CA ILE A 270 9.45 -3.81 20.16
C ILE A 270 10.13 -4.93 19.38
N THR A 271 9.47 -5.47 18.38
CA THR A 271 10.05 -6.45 17.46
C THR A 271 10.68 -5.75 16.25
N LEU A 272 11.62 -6.42 15.57
CA LEU A 272 12.24 -5.87 14.35
C LEU A 272 11.28 -5.82 13.15
N ALA A 273 10.05 -6.29 13.29
CA ALA A 273 9.09 -6.38 12.19
C ALA A 273 8.79 -5.01 11.53
N PHE A 274 8.72 -3.93 12.31
CA PHE A 274 8.45 -2.57 11.79
C PHE A 274 9.51 -2.08 10.79
N THR A 275 10.75 -2.59 10.88
CA THR A 275 11.88 -2.11 10.06
C THR A 275 11.68 -2.40 8.58
N GLY A 276 11.03 -3.54 8.24
CA GLY A 276 10.74 -3.91 6.87
C GLY A 276 9.84 -2.88 6.15
N PRO A 277 8.59 -2.66 6.60
CA PRO A 277 7.72 -1.64 6.03
C PRO A 277 8.32 -0.23 6.07
N LEU A 278 9.12 0.09 7.09
CA LEU A 278 9.80 1.40 7.18
C LEU A 278 10.75 1.60 6.00
N VAL A 279 11.68 0.66 5.81
CA VAL A 279 12.65 0.74 4.72
C VAL A 279 11.97 0.76 3.36
N GLY A 280 10.96 -0.08 3.15
CA GLY A 280 10.19 -0.10 1.90
C GLY A 280 9.42 1.20 1.65
N SER A 281 8.84 1.80 2.69
CA SER A 281 8.14 3.09 2.57
C SER A 281 9.09 4.22 2.19
N LEU A 282 10.29 4.26 2.77
CA LEU A 282 11.33 5.24 2.46
C LEU A 282 11.95 5.00 1.07
N ALA A 283 12.04 3.75 0.62
CA ALA A 283 12.55 3.41 -0.71
C ALA A 283 11.60 3.82 -1.85
N ARG A 284 10.29 3.99 -1.58
CA ARG A 284 9.29 4.31 -2.61
C ARG A 284 9.56 5.65 -3.33
N PRO A 285 9.77 6.78 -2.66
CA PRO A 285 10.13 8.04 -3.32
C PRO A 285 11.44 7.94 -4.09
N LEU A 286 12.42 7.20 -3.56
CA LEU A 286 13.71 6.99 -4.21
C LEU A 286 13.56 6.23 -5.53
N GLY A 287 12.71 5.19 -5.56
CA GLY A 287 12.39 4.45 -6.79
C GLY A 287 11.72 5.33 -7.84
N GLY A 288 10.80 6.21 -7.45
CA GLY A 288 10.18 7.20 -8.34
C GLY A 288 11.19 8.20 -8.89
N TRP A 289 12.02 8.79 -8.04
CA TRP A 289 13.08 9.72 -8.43
C TRP A 289 14.11 9.09 -9.36
N LEU A 290 14.53 7.87 -9.09
CA LEU A 290 15.46 7.14 -9.96
C LEU A 290 14.82 6.84 -11.32
N SER A 291 13.53 6.56 -11.34
CA SER A 291 12.76 6.34 -12.56
C SER A 291 12.72 7.59 -13.46
N ASP A 292 12.67 8.78 -12.88
CA ASP A 292 12.75 10.04 -13.63
C ASP A 292 14.10 10.23 -14.32
N LYS A 293 15.19 9.65 -13.77
CA LYS A 293 16.55 9.78 -14.31
C LYS A 293 16.92 8.73 -15.35
N ILE A 294 16.57 7.46 -15.10
CA ILE A 294 17.06 6.33 -15.92
C ILE A 294 15.95 5.53 -16.60
N GLY A 295 14.67 5.93 -16.39
CA GLY A 295 13.48 5.26 -16.90
C GLY A 295 12.90 4.23 -15.91
N GLY A 296 11.59 4.24 -15.77
CA GLY A 296 10.86 3.40 -14.81
C GLY A 296 11.02 1.92 -15.06
N ALA A 297 11.02 1.50 -16.33
CA ALA A 297 11.15 0.09 -16.70
C ALA A 297 12.49 -0.52 -16.25
N ARG A 298 13.60 0.25 -16.33
CA ARG A 298 14.92 -0.22 -15.87
C ARG A 298 14.95 -0.39 -14.37
N VAL A 299 14.41 0.60 -13.63
CA VAL A 299 14.31 0.54 -12.17
C VAL A 299 13.42 -0.62 -11.74
N THR A 300 12.26 -0.79 -12.36
CA THR A 300 11.32 -1.89 -12.09
C THR A 300 11.97 -3.25 -12.34
N ALA A 301 12.70 -3.42 -13.45
CA ALA A 301 13.42 -4.66 -13.75
C ALA A 301 14.50 -4.96 -12.70
N ALA A 302 15.29 -3.96 -12.28
CA ALA A 302 16.28 -4.11 -11.22
C ALA A 302 15.62 -4.49 -9.88
N CYS A 303 14.47 -3.88 -9.56
CA CYS A 303 13.70 -4.23 -8.36
C CYS A 303 13.24 -5.70 -8.39
N PHE A 304 12.70 -6.19 -9.51
CA PHE A 304 12.29 -7.59 -9.59
C PHE A 304 13.47 -8.57 -9.49
N LEU A 305 14.62 -8.22 -10.06
CA LEU A 305 15.84 -9.00 -9.87
C LEU A 305 16.24 -9.08 -8.39
N MET A 306 16.28 -7.93 -7.72
CA MET A 306 16.59 -7.87 -6.28
C MET A 306 15.57 -8.64 -5.43
N MET A 307 14.28 -8.60 -5.81
CA MET A 307 13.25 -9.36 -5.11
C MET A 307 13.41 -10.87 -5.32
N GLY A 308 13.82 -11.31 -6.50
CA GLY A 308 14.20 -12.70 -6.77
C GLY A 308 15.36 -13.16 -5.88
N ILE A 309 16.42 -12.34 -5.80
CA ILE A 309 17.59 -12.59 -4.91
C ILE A 309 17.13 -12.62 -3.44
N GLY A 310 16.31 -11.67 -3.01
CA GLY A 310 15.77 -11.62 -1.66
C GLY A 310 14.93 -12.86 -1.31
N SER A 311 14.10 -13.35 -2.24
CA SER A 311 13.32 -14.58 -2.05
C SER A 311 14.21 -15.80 -1.88
N TYR A 312 15.23 -15.96 -2.71
CA TYR A 312 16.23 -17.01 -2.56
C TYR A 312 16.97 -16.89 -1.23
N GLY A 313 17.33 -15.66 -0.83
CA GLY A 313 17.95 -15.39 0.47
C GLY A 313 17.08 -15.80 1.66
N VAL A 314 15.74 -15.59 1.59
CA VAL A 314 14.81 -16.08 2.64
C VAL A 314 14.81 -17.61 2.70
N VAL A 315 14.76 -18.31 1.56
CA VAL A 315 14.78 -19.78 1.50
C VAL A 315 16.05 -20.31 2.16
N THR A 316 17.23 -19.79 1.79
CA THR A 316 18.51 -20.21 2.34
C THR A 316 18.64 -19.88 3.83
N ALA A 317 18.19 -18.70 4.23
CA ALA A 317 18.23 -18.26 5.63
C ALA A 317 17.36 -19.12 6.55
N THR A 318 16.17 -19.50 6.07
CA THR A 318 15.24 -20.35 6.82
C THR A 318 15.81 -21.76 6.99
N GLY A 319 16.33 -22.36 5.92
CA GLY A 319 16.97 -23.67 5.97
C GLY A 319 18.21 -23.70 6.88
N ALA A 320 19.01 -22.64 6.85
CA ALA A 320 20.19 -22.48 7.72
C ALA A 320 19.86 -21.97 9.14
N LYS A 321 18.61 -21.63 9.43
CA LYS A 321 18.16 -20.95 10.67
C LYS A 321 19.00 -19.71 11.00
N ASN A 322 19.43 -18.98 9.97
CA ASN A 322 20.25 -17.79 10.09
C ASN A 322 19.39 -16.52 10.10
N MET A 323 19.14 -15.99 11.28
CA MET A 323 18.30 -14.80 11.48
C MET A 323 18.87 -13.54 10.80
N ALA A 324 20.19 -13.34 10.80
CA ALA A 324 20.79 -12.15 10.20
C ALA A 324 20.58 -12.15 8.68
N LEU A 325 20.81 -13.28 8.02
CA LEU A 325 20.53 -13.43 6.58
C LEU A 325 19.04 -13.30 6.28
N PHE A 326 18.18 -13.82 7.15
CA PHE A 326 16.73 -13.71 7.03
C PHE A 326 16.28 -12.24 7.04
N LEU A 327 16.71 -11.46 8.03
CA LEU A 327 16.41 -10.05 8.13
C LEU A 327 16.97 -9.24 6.95
N ALA A 328 18.22 -9.49 6.57
CA ALA A 328 18.84 -8.84 5.41
C ALA A 328 18.07 -9.14 4.11
N SER A 329 17.61 -10.38 3.93
CA SER A 329 16.80 -10.78 2.77
C SER A 329 15.43 -10.09 2.76
N PHE A 330 14.77 -10.00 3.91
CA PHE A 330 13.52 -9.23 4.02
C PHE A 330 13.71 -7.74 3.81
N TRP A 331 14.77 -7.14 4.32
CA TRP A 331 15.08 -5.73 4.04
C TRP A 331 15.35 -5.49 2.55
N LEU A 332 16.02 -6.42 1.87
CA LEU A 332 16.19 -6.37 0.41
C LEU A 332 14.83 -6.46 -0.31
N LEU A 333 13.97 -7.40 0.09
CA LEU A 333 12.61 -7.55 -0.44
C LEU A 333 11.78 -6.27 -0.24
N PHE A 334 11.79 -5.70 0.96
CA PHE A 334 11.06 -4.48 1.26
C PHE A 334 11.60 -3.26 0.50
N THR A 335 12.93 -3.10 0.45
CA THR A 335 13.58 -2.02 -0.31
C THR A 335 13.22 -2.10 -1.79
N ALA A 336 13.36 -3.28 -2.39
CA ALA A 336 13.07 -3.50 -3.78
C ALA A 336 11.57 -3.39 -4.10
N ALA A 337 10.70 -3.92 -3.23
CA ALA A 337 9.25 -3.78 -3.38
C ALA A 337 8.81 -2.31 -3.26
N GLY A 338 9.38 -1.56 -2.31
CA GLY A 338 9.11 -0.14 -2.13
C GLY A 338 9.58 0.70 -3.32
N ALA A 339 10.83 0.56 -3.72
CA ALA A 339 11.39 1.26 -4.90
C ALA A 339 10.63 0.86 -6.18
N GLY A 340 10.34 -0.44 -6.34
CA GLY A 340 9.53 -0.96 -7.44
C GLY A 340 8.11 -0.39 -7.45
N ASN A 341 7.50 -0.18 -6.28
CA ASN A 341 6.21 0.46 -6.16
C ASN A 341 6.24 1.92 -6.69
N GLY A 342 7.29 2.68 -6.37
CA GLY A 342 7.51 4.02 -6.92
C GLY A 342 7.73 4.01 -8.43
N SER A 343 8.56 3.10 -8.92
CA SER A 343 8.92 3.02 -10.34
C SER A 343 7.76 2.55 -11.23
N THR A 344 7.04 1.50 -10.85
CA THR A 344 5.88 1.01 -11.62
C THR A 344 4.77 2.06 -11.67
N TYR A 345 4.55 2.79 -10.57
CA TYR A 345 3.56 3.86 -10.54
C TYR A 345 3.93 4.99 -11.50
N ARG A 346 5.24 5.31 -11.62
CA ARG A 346 5.77 6.33 -12.52
C ARG A 346 5.73 5.92 -14.00
N MET A 347 5.80 4.62 -14.30
CA MET A 347 5.69 4.11 -15.68
C MET A 347 4.32 4.39 -16.31
N ILE A 348 3.23 4.34 -15.54
CA ILE A 348 1.86 4.42 -16.09
C ILE A 348 1.63 5.71 -16.89
N PRO A 349 1.89 6.92 -16.37
CA PRO A 349 1.76 8.15 -17.18
C PRO A 349 2.61 8.14 -18.45
N ALA A 350 3.84 7.65 -18.40
CA ALA A 350 4.75 7.59 -19.54
C ALA A 350 4.23 6.63 -20.63
N ILE A 351 3.69 5.47 -20.25
CA ILE A 351 3.10 4.50 -21.17
C ILE A 351 1.92 5.12 -21.92
N PHE A 352 0.99 5.77 -21.20
CA PHE A 352 -0.19 6.35 -21.82
C PHE A 352 0.13 7.61 -22.62
N ALA A 353 1.14 8.40 -22.24
CA ALA A 353 1.66 9.50 -23.06
C ALA A 353 2.17 9.01 -24.42
N ALA A 354 2.79 7.83 -24.47
CA ALA A 354 3.29 7.21 -25.69
C ALA A 354 2.21 6.48 -26.53
N LYS A 355 1.06 6.13 -25.96
CA LYS A 355 0.04 5.27 -26.59
C LYS A 355 -1.29 5.94 -26.87
N SER A 356 -1.59 7.06 -26.24
CA SER A 356 -2.84 7.78 -26.45
C SER A 356 -2.71 8.83 -27.55
N PRO A 357 -3.80 9.15 -28.25
CA PRO A 357 -3.76 10.05 -29.42
C PRO A 357 -3.46 11.50 -29.04
N ASP A 358 -3.82 11.90 -27.82
CA ASP A 358 -3.63 13.26 -27.32
C ASP A 358 -3.35 13.27 -25.81
N LEU A 359 -2.83 14.39 -25.31
CA LEU A 359 -2.42 14.55 -23.92
C LEU A 359 -3.60 14.46 -22.93
N ALA A 360 -4.78 14.92 -23.31
CA ALA A 360 -5.96 14.88 -22.42
C ALA A 360 -6.44 13.44 -22.22
N THR A 361 -6.48 12.65 -23.30
CA THR A 361 -6.79 11.23 -23.26
C THR A 361 -5.71 10.47 -22.48
N ALA A 362 -4.42 10.76 -22.70
CA ALA A 362 -3.32 10.16 -21.95
C ALA A 362 -3.46 10.36 -20.44
N LYS A 363 -3.72 11.57 -20.00
CA LYS A 363 -3.93 11.93 -18.58
C LYS A 363 -5.11 11.16 -17.97
N ARG A 364 -6.22 11.10 -18.68
CA ARG A 364 -7.44 10.41 -18.24
C ARG A 364 -7.21 8.90 -18.12
N GLU A 365 -6.64 8.28 -19.17
CA GLU A 365 -6.35 6.84 -19.19
C GLU A 365 -5.32 6.46 -18.13
N SER A 366 -4.30 7.28 -17.93
CA SER A 366 -3.30 7.11 -16.88
C SER A 366 -3.92 7.13 -15.48
N ALA A 367 -4.73 8.14 -15.17
CA ALA A 367 -5.40 8.26 -13.87
C ALA A 367 -6.30 7.05 -13.58
N ALA A 368 -7.07 6.60 -14.56
CA ALA A 368 -7.91 5.42 -14.44
C ALA A 368 -7.09 4.14 -14.22
N THR A 369 -6.00 3.97 -14.98
CA THR A 369 -5.11 2.81 -14.84
C THR A 369 -4.42 2.79 -13.48
N LEU A 370 -4.00 3.94 -12.94
CA LEU A 370 -3.44 4.05 -11.59
C LEU A 370 -4.43 3.53 -10.52
N GLY A 371 -5.73 3.87 -10.66
CA GLY A 371 -6.77 3.36 -9.77
C GLY A 371 -6.98 1.86 -9.87
N ILE A 372 -7.10 1.33 -11.10
CA ILE A 372 -7.32 -0.10 -11.37
C ILE A 372 -6.10 -0.91 -10.93
N ALA A 373 -4.90 -0.52 -11.35
CA ALA A 373 -3.66 -1.18 -10.97
C ALA A 373 -3.44 -1.12 -9.45
N GLY A 374 -3.82 0.00 -8.81
CA GLY A 374 -3.78 0.14 -7.36
C GLY A 374 -4.69 -0.82 -6.62
N ALA A 375 -5.90 -1.08 -7.13
CA ALA A 375 -6.84 -2.04 -6.55
C ALA A 375 -6.37 -3.49 -6.76
N ILE A 376 -6.02 -3.84 -8.01
CA ILE A 376 -5.55 -5.19 -8.36
C ILE A 376 -4.22 -5.50 -7.67
N GLY A 377 -3.28 -4.55 -7.64
CA GLY A 377 -2.00 -4.69 -6.95
C GLY A 377 -2.15 -4.99 -5.47
N ALA A 378 -3.12 -4.36 -4.81
CA ALA A 378 -3.38 -4.59 -3.38
C ALA A 378 -3.83 -6.03 -3.05
N LEU A 379 -4.33 -6.80 -4.04
CA LEU A 379 -4.68 -8.22 -3.86
C LEU A 379 -3.47 -9.07 -3.44
N GLY A 380 -2.24 -8.66 -3.79
CA GLY A 380 -1.04 -9.32 -3.30
C GLY A 380 -0.95 -9.32 -1.77
N GLY A 381 -1.51 -8.30 -1.10
CA GLY A 381 -1.64 -8.26 0.36
C GLY A 381 -2.46 -9.41 0.94
N PHE A 382 -3.37 -9.99 0.16
CA PHE A 382 -4.11 -11.19 0.51
C PHE A 382 -3.38 -12.47 0.11
N TYR A 383 -2.93 -12.55 -1.16
CA TYR A 383 -2.37 -13.78 -1.69
C TYR A 383 -1.05 -14.19 -1.06
N LEU A 384 -0.13 -13.24 -0.74
CA LEU A 384 1.16 -13.60 -0.17
C LEU A 384 1.05 -14.25 1.23
N PRO A 385 0.31 -13.66 2.20
CA PRO A 385 0.10 -14.32 3.49
C PRO A 385 -0.59 -15.69 3.35
N ARG A 386 -1.54 -15.82 2.41
CA ARG A 386 -2.19 -17.10 2.15
C ARG A 386 -1.23 -18.14 1.59
N ALA A 387 -0.42 -17.77 0.58
CA ALA A 387 0.60 -18.67 0.02
C ALA A 387 1.62 -19.13 1.09
N ILE A 388 2.02 -18.24 2.00
CA ILE A 388 2.89 -18.61 3.13
C ILE A 388 2.19 -19.61 4.04
N SER A 389 0.92 -19.38 4.39
CA SER A 389 0.13 -20.32 5.20
C SER A 389 0.00 -21.69 4.54
N ASP A 390 -0.29 -21.72 3.25
CA ASP A 390 -0.47 -22.95 2.50
C ASP A 390 0.86 -23.71 2.35
N SER A 391 1.99 -23.00 2.20
CA SER A 391 3.33 -23.59 2.27
C SER A 391 3.59 -24.28 3.62
N ILE A 392 3.30 -23.58 4.72
CA ILE A 392 3.47 -24.15 6.07
C ILE A 392 2.60 -25.39 6.27
N LYS A 393 1.35 -25.38 5.79
CA LYS A 393 0.48 -26.56 5.88
C LYS A 393 1.00 -27.74 5.07
N ALA A 394 1.51 -27.49 3.86
CA ALA A 394 1.92 -28.53 2.94
C ALA A 394 3.30 -29.13 3.27
N THR A 395 4.25 -28.30 3.73
CA THR A 395 5.66 -28.67 3.86
C THR A 395 6.24 -28.44 5.26
N GLY A 396 5.48 -27.82 6.16
CA GLY A 396 5.96 -27.42 7.50
C GLY A 396 6.78 -26.13 7.51
N GLY A 397 7.15 -25.56 6.35
CA GLY A 397 8.01 -24.39 6.21
C GLY A 397 7.47 -23.34 5.24
N ILE A 398 8.18 -22.20 5.16
CA ILE A 398 7.81 -21.08 4.27
C ILE A 398 8.54 -21.14 2.92
N GLU A 399 9.50 -22.04 2.76
CA GLU A 399 10.47 -22.10 1.65
C GLU A 399 9.78 -22.25 0.30
N THR A 400 8.74 -23.10 0.24
CA THR A 400 7.96 -23.31 -0.99
C THR A 400 7.28 -22.05 -1.45
N ALA A 401 6.68 -21.26 -0.54
CA ALA A 401 6.06 -19.98 -0.88
C ALA A 401 7.08 -18.99 -1.45
N PHE A 402 8.25 -18.87 -0.81
CA PHE A 402 9.29 -17.94 -1.27
C PHE A 402 9.95 -18.40 -2.58
N THR A 403 10.03 -19.69 -2.85
CA THR A 403 10.43 -20.23 -4.16
C THR A 403 9.44 -19.77 -5.25
N TRP A 404 8.13 -19.89 -5.02
CA TRP A 404 7.11 -19.42 -5.94
C TRP A 404 7.10 -17.89 -6.10
N PHE A 405 7.38 -17.14 -5.04
CA PHE A 405 7.54 -15.68 -5.15
C PHE A 405 8.74 -15.33 -6.04
N GLY A 406 9.86 -16.05 -5.92
CA GLY A 406 11.00 -15.90 -6.82
C GLY A 406 10.64 -16.14 -8.28
N VAL A 407 9.86 -17.19 -8.58
CA VAL A 407 9.34 -17.47 -9.94
C VAL A 407 8.43 -16.35 -10.42
N MET A 408 7.54 -15.84 -9.57
CA MET A 408 6.67 -14.70 -9.89
C MET A 408 7.49 -13.43 -10.23
N TYR A 409 8.54 -13.14 -9.47
CA TYR A 409 9.42 -11.99 -9.76
C TYR A 409 10.21 -12.20 -11.05
N GLY A 410 10.63 -13.42 -11.36
CA GLY A 410 11.18 -13.79 -12.66
C GLY A 410 10.22 -13.53 -13.81
N ALA A 411 8.94 -13.91 -13.65
CA ALA A 411 7.89 -13.61 -14.62
C ALA A 411 7.64 -12.09 -14.77
N CYS A 412 7.60 -11.35 -13.66
CA CYS A 412 7.48 -9.88 -13.69
C CYS A 412 8.66 -9.22 -14.40
N LEU A 413 9.89 -9.70 -14.15
CA LEU A 413 11.10 -9.25 -14.84
C LEU A 413 11.01 -9.52 -16.35
N ALA A 414 10.61 -10.72 -16.73
CA ALA A 414 10.44 -11.12 -18.13
C ALA A 414 9.38 -10.24 -18.84
N VAL A 415 8.23 -9.99 -18.21
CA VAL A 415 7.18 -9.11 -18.74
C VAL A 415 7.68 -7.67 -18.85
N THR A 416 8.39 -7.16 -17.84
CA THR A 416 8.97 -5.81 -17.87
C THR A 416 9.96 -5.67 -19.03
N TRP A 417 10.86 -6.65 -19.18
CA TRP A 417 11.82 -6.66 -20.28
C TRP A 417 11.12 -6.75 -21.65
N TRP A 418 10.17 -7.67 -21.77
CA TRP A 418 9.46 -7.91 -23.04
C TRP A 418 8.68 -6.69 -23.52
N CYS A 419 7.92 -6.05 -22.64
CA CYS A 419 7.04 -4.95 -23.01
C CYS A 419 7.75 -3.59 -23.07
N TYR A 420 8.80 -3.36 -22.25
CA TYR A 420 9.31 -2.01 -22.00
C TYR A 420 10.81 -1.84 -22.19
N LEU A 421 11.61 -2.91 -22.31
CA LEU A 421 13.06 -2.81 -22.45
C LEU A 421 13.63 -3.43 -23.72
N ARG A 422 12.90 -4.31 -24.36
CA ARG A 422 13.33 -5.04 -25.54
C ARG A 422 13.47 -4.13 -26.77
N ARG A 423 14.64 -4.13 -27.43
CA ARG A 423 14.95 -3.25 -28.57
C ARG A 423 15.15 -3.95 -29.88
N ARG A 424 15.49 -5.23 -29.92
CA ARG A 424 15.91 -5.95 -31.13
C ARG A 424 15.11 -7.19 -31.49
N VAL A 425 14.71 -7.98 -30.49
CA VAL A 425 14.06 -9.27 -30.71
C VAL A 425 12.59 -9.09 -31.04
N LEU A 426 12.13 -9.54 -32.21
CA LEU A 426 10.72 -9.55 -32.67
C LEU A 426 9.97 -8.21 -32.54
N VAL A 427 10.69 -7.06 -32.53
CA VAL A 427 10.09 -5.73 -32.32
C VAL A 427 9.18 -5.34 -33.47
N GLU A 428 9.48 -5.80 -34.69
CA GLU A 428 8.67 -5.54 -35.89
C GLU A 428 7.29 -6.23 -35.82
N ARG A 429 7.21 -7.43 -35.24
CA ARG A 429 5.96 -8.19 -35.13
C ARG A 429 5.18 -7.85 -33.85
N VAL A 430 5.88 -7.61 -32.76
CA VAL A 430 5.29 -7.27 -31.44
C VAL A 430 6.01 -6.03 -30.92
N PRO A 431 5.44 -4.83 -31.09
CA PRO A 431 6.08 -3.58 -30.67
C PRO A 431 6.38 -3.53 -29.17
N SER A 432 7.56 -3.02 -28.82
CA SER A 432 7.97 -2.70 -27.44
C SER A 432 7.98 -1.19 -27.24
N LEU A 433 7.75 -0.72 -26.01
CA LEU A 433 7.85 0.70 -25.64
C LEU A 433 9.27 1.12 -25.21
N ALA A 434 10.31 0.36 -25.54
CA ALA A 434 11.68 0.66 -25.16
C ALA A 434 12.21 2.01 -25.70
N HIS A 435 11.61 2.52 -26.77
CA HIS A 435 11.96 3.83 -27.35
C HIS A 435 11.23 5.02 -26.69
N ALA A 436 10.18 4.75 -25.91
CA ALA A 436 9.39 5.77 -25.24
C ALA A 436 9.96 6.19 -23.89
N THR A 437 11.15 5.72 -23.51
CA THR A 437 11.80 5.98 -22.20
C THR A 437 10.83 5.82 -21.01
N VAL A 438 10.05 4.75 -21.06
CA VAL A 438 9.08 4.39 -20.04
C VAL A 438 9.78 3.99 -18.74
#